data_a4b1c8b5b74150ff488bbb9c0db7a9c2
#
_entry.id   a4b1c8b5b74150ff488bbb9c0db7a9c2
#
_cell.length_a   1.000
_cell.length_b   1.000
_cell.length_c   1.000
_cell.angle_alpha   90.00
_cell.angle_beta   90.00
_cell.angle_gamma   90.00
#
_symmetry.space_group_name_H-M   'P 1'
#
loop_
_entity.id
_entity.type
_entity.pdbx_description
1 polymer ?
#
loop_
_entity_poly.entity_id
_entity_poly.type
_entity_poly.pdbx_seq_one_letter_code
_entity_poly.pdbx_strand_id
1 'polypeptide(L)'
;MLLKTNNLKYINNLKPLLALCTALLLVSLVSAQEIINEEVAKPRTTKQDSINRINAKKIDGVAAVVGEYIILDSDIPKNRLQLEASGYDSKDITDCELFGKLLEDKLYAHWAIQDSIQVSDAEIRRNVDYQVEQFLTQSGKSMEELLKFYKKDDEKSFRDEMFEINKSNELAKKMQAKIIEEVEITPEEVRAFFDKIPKEERPTFGTELKVAQIVAEPKVTEEEKERVINRLKEFKADIIENGASFRSKAILYSEDPGSASKGGKYTLNRKQPRMVKEFRQVAFSLQEGEISEPFETEFGYHIIQCDKIRGQEYDVAHILLSPKVSSEAVKEAKERLEKVRERIVKGEISFADAAREASDEKETKNDGGQLINPTTQDYNFELTRMDPELYAQIQNLKDNEVSLVLKEEDRTGKAKFKILMVTDRIDQHEADYARDYLKIKQLAIDEKKIKTIAKWQEEKIFETYIKVSGSFRDCKFSSNWLKK
;
A
#
# COMPACT_ATOMS: atom_id res chain seq x y z
N MET A 1 16.30 -26.47 -11.85
CA MET A 1 17.23 -27.30 -11.06
C MET A 1 17.00 -26.96 -9.61
N LEU A 2 16.36 -27.87 -8.88
CA LEU A 2 15.85 -27.65 -7.51
C LEU A 2 17.00 -27.53 -6.54
N LEU A 3 17.21 -26.34 -5.98
CA LEU A 3 18.08 -26.14 -4.84
C LEU A 3 17.33 -26.49 -3.55
N LYS A 4 17.81 -27.53 -2.89
CA LYS A 4 17.38 -27.97 -1.57
C LYS A 4 17.57 -26.84 -0.55
N THR A 5 16.49 -26.26 -0.09
CA THR A 5 16.45 -25.36 1.05
C THR A 5 16.27 -26.16 2.33
N ASN A 6 17.34 -26.70 2.85
CA ASN A 6 17.39 -27.16 4.24
C ASN A 6 18.34 -26.24 4.98
N ASN A 7 17.80 -25.34 5.78
CA ASN A 7 18.37 -24.74 7.01
C ASN A 7 17.93 -23.28 7.22
N LEU A 8 16.63 -23.10 7.39
CA LEU A 8 16.09 -21.79 7.82
C LEU A 8 15.01 -22.00 8.90
N LYS A 9 15.27 -22.90 9.86
CA LYS A 9 14.31 -23.14 10.95
C LYS A 9 14.03 -21.90 11.81
N TYR A 10 14.99 -20.99 11.96
CA TYR A 10 14.79 -19.76 12.75
C TYR A 10 14.10 -18.65 11.98
N ILE A 11 14.38 -18.50 10.69
CA ILE A 11 13.77 -17.46 9.85
C ILE A 11 12.43 -17.92 9.27
N ASN A 12 12.22 -19.23 9.06
CA ASN A 12 10.95 -19.76 8.57
C ASN A 12 9.81 -19.65 9.59
N ASN A 13 10.08 -19.53 10.88
CA ASN A 13 9.06 -19.22 11.88
C ASN A 13 8.65 -17.73 11.88
N LEU A 14 9.44 -16.84 11.26
CA LEU A 14 9.11 -15.41 11.14
C LEU A 14 8.28 -15.08 9.90
N LYS A 15 8.48 -15.77 8.79
CA LYS A 15 7.80 -15.50 7.52
C LYS A 15 6.26 -15.65 7.56
N PRO A 16 5.67 -16.66 8.21
CA PRO A 16 4.23 -16.74 8.30
C PRO A 16 3.61 -15.67 9.20
N LEU A 17 4.34 -15.15 10.20
CA LEU A 17 3.81 -14.13 11.11
C LEU A 17 3.75 -12.74 10.47
N LEU A 18 4.75 -12.36 9.67
CA LEU A 18 4.76 -11.05 8.98
C LEU A 18 3.82 -11.02 7.76
N ALA A 19 3.73 -12.12 7.01
CA ALA A 19 2.81 -12.22 5.87
C ALA A 19 1.35 -12.26 6.31
N LEU A 20 1.05 -12.80 7.51
CA LEU A 20 -0.30 -12.85 8.06
C LEU A 20 -0.82 -11.46 8.48
N CYS A 21 0.06 -10.53 8.86
CA CYS A 21 -0.33 -9.18 9.26
C CYS A 21 -0.81 -8.29 8.11
N THR A 22 -0.42 -8.54 6.88
CA THR A 22 -0.79 -7.71 5.72
C THR A 22 -2.01 -8.21 4.94
N ALA A 23 -2.43 -9.47 5.13
CA ALA A 23 -3.49 -10.11 4.35
C ALA A 23 -4.88 -10.10 5.00
N LEU A 24 -5.02 -9.65 6.25
CA LEU A 24 -6.26 -9.75 7.04
C LEU A 24 -7.17 -8.53 6.93
N LEU A 25 -7.42 -8.06 5.74
CA LEU A 25 -8.36 -6.97 5.48
C LEU A 25 -9.63 -7.47 4.78
N LEU A 26 -10.39 -8.40 5.36
CA LEU A 26 -11.79 -8.65 4.94
C LEU A 26 -12.49 -9.68 5.85
N VAL A 27 -13.49 -9.21 6.52
CA VAL A 27 -14.76 -9.84 6.99
C VAL A 27 -14.79 -10.79 8.21
N SER A 28 -15.48 -10.44 9.29
CA SER A 28 -16.20 -11.32 10.24
C SER A 28 -17.44 -10.67 10.86
N LEU A 29 -18.40 -11.44 11.35
CA LEU A 29 -19.78 -11.10 11.69
C LEU A 29 -20.02 -10.88 13.18
N VAL A 30 -20.78 -9.84 13.54
CA VAL A 30 -21.34 -9.69 14.89
C VAL A 30 -22.86 -9.72 14.83
N SER A 31 -23.46 -10.59 15.63
CA SER A 31 -24.90 -10.61 15.87
C SER A 31 -25.25 -9.68 17.02
N ALA A 32 -26.28 -8.85 16.85
CA ALA A 32 -26.81 -7.98 17.89
C ALA A 32 -27.36 -8.78 19.09
N GLN A 33 -27.02 -8.32 20.31
CA GLN A 33 -27.59 -8.85 21.54
C GLN A 33 -28.96 -8.24 21.78
N GLU A 34 -30.00 -9.09 21.84
CA GLU A 34 -31.24 -8.80 22.60
C GLU A 34 -30.96 -9.05 24.08
N ILE A 35 -31.18 -8.03 24.89
CA ILE A 35 -31.15 -8.15 26.37
C ILE A 35 -32.42 -8.91 26.79
N ILE A 36 -32.27 -10.17 27.15
CA ILE A 36 -33.36 -10.96 27.78
C ILE A 36 -33.34 -10.68 29.29
N ASN A 37 -34.36 -10.00 29.77
CA ASN A 37 -34.63 -9.91 31.19
C ASN A 37 -34.93 -11.32 31.75
N GLU A 38 -34.12 -11.80 32.67
CA GLU A 38 -34.35 -13.02 33.40
C GLU A 38 -35.51 -12.84 34.38
N GLU A 39 -36.70 -13.31 34.00
CA GLU A 39 -37.71 -13.70 34.95
C GLU A 39 -37.44 -15.16 35.40
N VAL A 40 -37.17 -15.34 36.69
CA VAL A 40 -36.89 -16.63 37.30
C VAL A 40 -38.14 -17.51 37.26
N ALA A 41 -38.23 -18.38 36.27
CA ALA A 41 -39.25 -19.41 36.18
C ALA A 41 -38.77 -20.72 36.81
N LYS A 42 -39.53 -21.24 37.79
CA LYS A 42 -39.34 -22.55 38.44
C LYS A 42 -39.31 -23.70 37.42
N PRO A 43 -38.46 -24.74 37.59
CA PRO A 43 -38.34 -25.82 36.64
C PRO A 43 -39.59 -26.71 36.62
N ARG A 44 -40.29 -26.77 35.50
CA ARG A 44 -41.22 -27.83 35.13
C ARG A 44 -40.50 -28.81 34.20
N THR A 45 -40.09 -29.95 34.75
CA THR A 45 -39.59 -31.06 33.95
C THR A 45 -40.74 -31.89 33.42
N THR A 46 -41.07 -31.78 32.16
CA THR A 46 -41.88 -32.74 31.43
C THR A 46 -41.02 -33.49 30.44
N LYS A 47 -41.32 -34.77 30.15
CA LYS A 47 -40.64 -35.59 29.13
C LYS A 47 -40.64 -34.95 27.76
N GLN A 48 -41.54 -34.03 27.49
CA GLN A 48 -41.68 -33.30 26.23
C GLN A 48 -40.52 -32.31 26.02
N ASP A 49 -40.01 -31.67 27.08
CA ASP A 49 -38.89 -30.73 26.97
C ASP A 49 -37.55 -31.42 26.65
N SER A 50 -37.41 -32.67 27.06
CA SER A 50 -36.26 -33.51 26.75
C SER A 50 -36.22 -33.92 25.27
N ILE A 51 -37.37 -34.17 24.64
CA ILE A 51 -37.48 -34.54 23.22
C ILE A 51 -37.24 -33.32 22.35
N ASN A 52 -37.70 -32.12 22.73
CA ASN A 52 -37.46 -30.89 22.01
C ASN A 52 -35.98 -30.47 22.04
N ARG A 53 -35.25 -30.77 23.13
CA ARG A 53 -33.78 -30.55 23.19
C ARG A 53 -32.99 -31.47 22.27
N ILE A 54 -33.47 -32.71 22.01
CA ILE A 54 -32.80 -33.66 21.10
C ILE A 54 -32.91 -33.22 19.63
N ASN A 55 -33.95 -32.47 19.29
CA ASN A 55 -34.21 -32.00 17.93
C ASN A 55 -33.83 -30.52 17.70
N ALA A 56 -33.31 -29.84 18.71
CA ALA A 56 -32.83 -28.47 18.56
C ALA A 56 -31.58 -28.47 17.69
N LYS A 57 -31.71 -28.03 16.45
CA LYS A 57 -30.58 -27.84 15.55
C LYS A 57 -29.75 -26.68 16.09
N LYS A 58 -28.52 -26.96 16.53
CA LYS A 58 -27.53 -25.92 16.88
C LYS A 58 -27.34 -25.01 15.65
N ILE A 59 -27.71 -23.75 15.75
CA ILE A 59 -27.60 -22.78 14.66
C ILE A 59 -26.14 -22.32 14.55
N ASP A 60 -25.55 -21.94 15.71
CA ASP A 60 -24.11 -21.61 15.83
C ASP A 60 -23.70 -21.79 17.30
N GLY A 61 -22.41 -21.78 17.58
CA GLY A 61 -21.87 -21.89 18.93
C GLY A 61 -20.86 -20.82 19.24
N VAL A 62 -20.77 -20.44 20.52
CA VAL A 62 -19.74 -19.55 21.01
C VAL A 62 -18.45 -20.35 21.18
N ALA A 63 -17.48 -20.15 20.31
CA ALA A 63 -16.13 -20.75 20.37
C ALA A 63 -15.27 -20.08 21.45
N ALA A 64 -15.34 -18.74 21.57
CA ALA A 64 -14.67 -18.01 22.64
C ALA A 64 -15.33 -16.66 22.95
N VAL A 65 -14.97 -16.15 24.13
CA VAL A 65 -15.17 -14.74 24.54
C VAL A 65 -13.80 -14.17 24.87
N VAL A 66 -13.49 -12.98 24.35
CA VAL A 66 -12.24 -12.25 24.63
C VAL A 66 -12.63 -10.80 24.96
N GLY A 67 -12.56 -10.43 26.25
CA GLY A 67 -13.09 -9.15 26.71
C GLY A 67 -14.56 -8.99 26.35
N GLU A 68 -14.88 -8.02 25.50
CA GLU A 68 -16.23 -7.72 25.03
C GLU A 68 -16.56 -8.42 23.69
N TYR A 69 -15.61 -9.13 23.10
CA TYR A 69 -15.78 -9.78 21.80
C TYR A 69 -16.18 -11.26 21.95
N ILE A 70 -17.07 -11.67 21.06
CA ILE A 70 -17.48 -13.07 20.92
C ILE A 70 -16.92 -13.61 19.62
N ILE A 71 -16.40 -14.82 19.64
CA ILE A 71 -15.98 -15.59 18.45
C ILE A 71 -16.93 -16.77 18.34
N LEU A 72 -17.54 -16.94 17.17
CA LEU A 72 -18.47 -18.01 16.87
C LEU A 72 -17.76 -19.19 16.18
N ASP A 73 -18.35 -20.40 16.30
CA ASP A 73 -17.84 -21.58 15.58
C ASP A 73 -17.80 -21.35 14.06
N SER A 74 -18.75 -20.57 13.52
CA SER A 74 -18.82 -20.23 12.10
C SER A 74 -17.76 -19.24 11.63
N ASP A 75 -17.09 -18.52 12.52
CA ASP A 75 -16.08 -17.52 12.14
C ASP A 75 -14.79 -18.16 11.62
N ILE A 76 -14.48 -19.38 12.10
CA ILE A 76 -13.27 -20.09 11.70
C ILE A 76 -13.32 -20.49 10.20
N PRO A 77 -14.36 -21.23 9.72
CA PRO A 77 -14.45 -21.56 8.30
C PRO A 77 -14.64 -20.31 7.41
N LYS A 78 -15.28 -19.23 7.90
CA LYS A 78 -15.38 -17.98 7.16
C LYS A 78 -14.01 -17.33 6.98
N ASN A 79 -13.20 -17.29 8.03
CA ASN A 79 -11.84 -16.76 7.97
C ASN A 79 -10.97 -17.55 7.00
N ARG A 80 -11.11 -18.89 6.96
CA ARG A 80 -10.44 -19.76 5.99
C ARG A 80 -10.80 -19.39 4.55
N LEU A 81 -12.11 -19.31 4.25
CA LEU A 81 -12.58 -18.93 2.90
C LEU A 81 -12.04 -17.57 2.47
N GLN A 82 -11.90 -16.67 3.40
CA GLN A 82 -11.35 -15.35 3.13
C GLN A 82 -9.86 -15.37 2.79
N LEU A 83 -9.05 -16.16 3.52
CA LEU A 83 -7.64 -16.35 3.20
C LEU A 83 -7.49 -16.91 1.78
N GLU A 84 -8.30 -17.91 1.42
CA GLU A 84 -8.32 -18.49 0.08
C GLU A 84 -8.74 -17.48 -1.00
N ALA A 85 -9.75 -16.67 -0.73
CA ALA A 85 -10.19 -15.60 -1.63
C ALA A 85 -9.11 -14.52 -1.84
N SER A 86 -8.23 -14.35 -0.85
CA SER A 86 -7.06 -13.44 -0.93
C SER A 86 -5.84 -14.07 -1.63
N GLY A 87 -5.98 -15.29 -2.17
CA GLY A 87 -4.92 -15.99 -2.91
C GLY A 87 -3.93 -16.77 -2.03
N TYR A 88 -4.22 -16.93 -0.73
CA TYR A 88 -3.39 -17.75 0.15
C TYR A 88 -3.85 -19.21 0.14
N ASP A 89 -2.90 -20.15 0.04
CA ASP A 89 -3.21 -21.57 0.23
C ASP A 89 -3.40 -21.85 1.73
N SER A 90 -4.64 -22.14 2.13
CA SER A 90 -5.02 -22.37 3.52
C SER A 90 -4.91 -23.86 3.94
N LYS A 91 -4.48 -24.76 3.04
CA LYS A 91 -4.49 -26.22 3.28
C LYS A 91 -3.64 -26.66 4.45
N ASP A 92 -2.52 -25.98 4.67
CA ASP A 92 -1.57 -26.31 5.74
C ASP A 92 -1.91 -25.57 7.06
N ILE A 93 -2.93 -24.70 7.08
CA ILE A 93 -3.34 -23.95 8.26
C ILE A 93 -4.46 -24.70 8.96
N THR A 94 -4.23 -25.08 10.19
CA THR A 94 -5.25 -25.80 11.02
C THR A 94 -6.33 -24.85 11.55
N ASP A 95 -7.51 -25.39 11.87
CA ASP A 95 -8.58 -24.62 12.52
C ASP A 95 -8.12 -24.05 13.87
N CYS A 96 -7.23 -24.74 14.58
CA CYS A 96 -6.65 -24.24 15.82
C CYS A 96 -5.76 -23.01 15.62
N GLU A 97 -5.00 -22.94 14.53
CA GLU A 97 -4.18 -21.78 14.21
C GLU A 97 -5.04 -20.58 13.78
N LEU A 98 -6.05 -20.80 12.94
CA LEU A 98 -7.03 -19.76 12.59
C LEU A 98 -7.76 -19.23 13.82
N PHE A 99 -8.17 -20.13 14.68
CA PHE A 99 -8.84 -19.76 15.92
C PHE A 99 -7.90 -18.99 16.86
N GLY A 100 -6.65 -19.41 17.00
CA GLY A 100 -5.62 -18.69 17.74
C GLY A 100 -5.44 -17.26 17.22
N LYS A 101 -5.43 -17.09 15.90
CA LYS A 101 -5.35 -15.76 15.28
C LYS A 101 -6.57 -14.89 15.56
N LEU A 102 -7.76 -15.45 15.52
CA LEU A 102 -8.99 -14.73 15.89
C LEU A 102 -8.97 -14.27 17.36
N LEU A 103 -8.46 -15.10 18.27
CA LEU A 103 -8.28 -14.72 19.68
C LEU A 103 -7.32 -13.53 19.81
N GLU A 104 -6.19 -13.55 19.09
CA GLU A 104 -5.23 -12.45 19.06
C GLU A 104 -5.86 -11.14 18.56
N ASP A 105 -6.55 -11.18 17.42
CA ASP A 105 -7.14 -9.99 16.79
C ASP A 105 -8.19 -9.37 17.72
N LYS A 106 -9.00 -10.20 18.42
CA LYS A 106 -9.98 -9.71 19.40
C LYS A 106 -9.34 -9.17 20.67
N LEU A 107 -8.20 -9.73 21.10
CA LEU A 107 -7.42 -9.18 22.20
C LEU A 107 -6.88 -7.79 21.88
N TYR A 108 -6.26 -7.63 20.70
CA TYR A 108 -5.75 -6.33 20.26
C TYR A 108 -6.87 -5.30 20.11
N ALA A 109 -8.01 -5.67 19.50
CA ALA A 109 -9.13 -4.77 19.34
C ALA A 109 -9.73 -4.34 20.70
N HIS A 110 -9.84 -5.26 21.65
CA HIS A 110 -10.27 -4.97 23.01
C HIS A 110 -9.37 -3.93 23.68
N TRP A 111 -8.06 -4.16 23.67
CA TRP A 111 -7.10 -3.23 24.29
C TRP A 111 -6.94 -1.92 23.54
N ALA A 112 -7.18 -1.90 22.24
CA ALA A 112 -7.24 -0.65 21.47
C ALA A 112 -8.35 0.28 22.01
N ILE A 113 -9.53 -0.27 22.36
CA ILE A 113 -10.62 0.50 22.97
C ILE A 113 -10.24 0.94 24.38
N GLN A 114 -9.66 0.05 25.20
CA GLN A 114 -9.22 0.39 26.55
C GLN A 114 -8.16 1.51 26.52
N ASP A 115 -7.27 1.50 25.56
CA ASP A 115 -6.24 2.52 25.34
C ASP A 115 -6.73 3.77 24.57
N SER A 116 -8.06 3.90 24.40
CA SER A 116 -8.71 5.03 23.70
C SER A 116 -8.21 5.27 22.26
N ILE A 117 -7.76 4.23 21.58
CA ILE A 117 -7.37 4.30 20.17
C ILE A 117 -8.65 4.53 19.34
N GLN A 118 -8.62 5.59 18.53
CA GLN A 118 -9.75 5.96 17.69
C GLN A 118 -9.52 5.57 16.23
N VAL A 119 -10.59 5.14 15.57
CA VAL A 119 -10.68 4.93 14.14
C VAL A 119 -11.81 5.77 13.57
N SER A 120 -11.68 6.20 12.33
CA SER A 120 -12.69 7.03 11.67
C SER A 120 -13.77 6.16 11.05
N ASP A 121 -14.96 6.17 11.62
CA ASP A 121 -16.12 5.43 11.09
C ASP A 121 -16.41 5.79 9.62
N ALA A 122 -16.21 7.07 9.25
CA ALA A 122 -16.37 7.52 7.87
C ALA A 122 -15.33 6.92 6.91
N GLU A 123 -14.10 6.72 7.37
CA GLU A 123 -13.06 6.04 6.57
C GLU A 123 -13.34 4.55 6.43
N ILE A 124 -13.73 3.90 7.52
CA ILE A 124 -14.11 2.48 7.49
C ILE A 124 -15.26 2.26 6.51
N ARG A 125 -16.33 3.07 6.55
CA ARG A 125 -17.44 2.96 5.59
C ARG A 125 -16.99 3.14 4.15
N ARG A 126 -16.18 4.16 3.85
CA ARG A 126 -15.62 4.34 2.50
C ARG A 126 -14.78 3.15 2.03
N ASN A 127 -14.00 2.56 2.94
CA ASN A 127 -13.21 1.37 2.63
C ASN A 127 -14.10 0.16 2.33
N VAL A 128 -15.18 -0.04 3.11
CA VAL A 128 -16.17 -1.09 2.83
C VAL A 128 -16.81 -0.88 1.46
N ASP A 129 -17.25 0.34 1.14
CA ASP A 129 -17.86 0.65 -0.15
C ASP A 129 -16.88 0.36 -1.30
N TYR A 130 -15.64 0.80 -1.16
CA TYR A 130 -14.59 0.53 -2.15
C TYR A 130 -14.31 -0.98 -2.32
N GLN A 131 -14.19 -1.72 -1.23
CA GLN A 131 -13.95 -3.17 -1.26
C GLN A 131 -15.07 -3.92 -1.97
N VAL A 132 -16.33 -3.56 -1.66
CA VAL A 132 -17.50 -4.17 -2.30
C VAL A 132 -17.53 -3.87 -3.79
N GLU A 133 -17.30 -2.61 -4.20
CA GLU A 133 -17.25 -2.22 -5.60
C GLU A 133 -16.12 -2.92 -6.37
N GLN A 134 -14.93 -3.00 -5.77
CA GLN A 134 -13.79 -3.71 -6.36
C GLN A 134 -14.08 -5.20 -6.52
N PHE A 135 -14.69 -5.83 -5.51
CA PHE A 135 -15.06 -7.24 -5.60
C PHE A 135 -16.04 -7.50 -6.73
N LEU A 136 -17.10 -6.70 -6.83
CA LEU A 136 -18.11 -6.84 -7.89
C LEU A 136 -17.49 -6.64 -9.28
N THR A 137 -16.62 -5.63 -9.42
CA THR A 137 -15.94 -5.32 -10.68
C THR A 137 -14.99 -6.43 -11.11
N GLN A 138 -14.16 -6.93 -10.20
CA GLN A 138 -13.14 -7.95 -10.50
C GLN A 138 -13.74 -9.34 -10.71
N SER A 139 -14.77 -9.70 -9.92
CA SER A 139 -15.41 -11.02 -10.03
C SER A 139 -16.44 -11.09 -11.14
N GLY A 140 -16.92 -9.96 -11.66
CA GLY A 140 -18.04 -9.89 -12.60
C GLY A 140 -19.38 -10.35 -12.01
N LYS A 141 -19.46 -10.50 -10.68
CA LYS A 141 -20.68 -10.95 -9.98
C LYS A 141 -21.60 -9.78 -9.63
N SER A 142 -22.90 -10.10 -9.47
CA SER A 142 -23.88 -9.16 -8.98
C SER A 142 -23.86 -9.05 -7.45
N MET A 143 -24.43 -7.96 -6.89
CA MET A 143 -24.64 -7.81 -5.46
C MET A 143 -25.50 -8.96 -4.90
N GLU A 144 -26.51 -9.42 -5.63
CA GLU A 144 -27.38 -10.52 -5.21
C GLU A 144 -26.60 -11.84 -5.05
N GLU A 145 -25.68 -12.14 -5.96
CA GLU A 145 -24.79 -13.31 -5.86
C GLU A 145 -23.83 -13.18 -4.69
N LEU A 146 -23.33 -11.99 -4.41
CA LEU A 146 -22.49 -11.69 -3.26
C LEU A 146 -23.24 -11.93 -1.94
N LEU A 147 -24.46 -11.38 -1.80
CA LEU A 147 -25.31 -11.57 -0.62
C LEU A 147 -25.64 -13.04 -0.40
N LYS A 148 -25.98 -13.78 -1.47
CA LYS A 148 -26.23 -15.20 -1.39
C LYS A 148 -24.99 -15.99 -0.92
N PHE A 149 -23.81 -15.63 -1.42
CA PHE A 149 -22.54 -16.24 -1.02
C PHE A 149 -22.27 -16.03 0.48
N TYR A 150 -22.49 -14.81 0.98
CA TYR A 150 -22.31 -14.48 2.39
C TYR A 150 -23.54 -14.79 3.26
N LYS A 151 -24.60 -15.40 2.69
CA LYS A 151 -25.85 -15.75 3.37
C LYS A 151 -26.50 -14.56 4.07
N LYS A 152 -26.55 -13.43 3.37
CA LYS A 152 -27.18 -12.20 3.83
C LYS A 152 -28.48 -11.93 3.09
N ASP A 153 -29.43 -11.37 3.82
CA ASP A 153 -30.76 -11.07 3.28
C ASP A 153 -30.80 -9.73 2.54
N ASP A 154 -29.93 -8.78 2.94
CA ASP A 154 -29.90 -7.45 2.36
C ASP A 154 -28.48 -6.82 2.37
N GLU A 155 -28.27 -5.84 1.47
CA GLU A 155 -26.99 -5.16 1.31
C GLU A 155 -26.60 -4.34 2.55
N LYS A 156 -27.59 -3.75 3.25
CA LYS A 156 -27.30 -2.92 4.40
C LYS A 156 -26.71 -3.77 5.53
N SER A 157 -27.34 -4.90 5.87
CA SER A 157 -26.83 -5.82 6.91
C SER A 157 -25.45 -6.38 6.55
N PHE A 158 -25.19 -6.63 5.26
CA PHE A 158 -23.90 -7.05 4.78
C PHE A 158 -22.82 -5.94 4.97
N ARG A 159 -23.13 -4.69 4.56
CA ARG A 159 -22.20 -3.57 4.71
C ARG A 159 -21.97 -3.20 6.18
N ASP A 160 -22.99 -3.26 7.03
CA ASP A 160 -22.84 -3.00 8.46
C ASP A 160 -21.95 -4.06 9.11
N GLU A 161 -22.08 -5.30 8.72
CA GLU A 161 -21.21 -6.37 9.17
C GLU A 161 -19.77 -6.17 8.71
N MET A 162 -19.53 -5.88 7.42
CA MET A 162 -18.21 -5.53 6.90
C MET A 162 -17.59 -4.35 7.66
N PHE A 163 -18.43 -3.36 8.03
CA PHE A 163 -17.99 -2.22 8.81
C PHE A 163 -17.45 -2.62 10.19
N GLU A 164 -18.20 -3.43 10.96
CA GLU A 164 -17.75 -3.85 12.31
C GLU A 164 -16.45 -4.66 12.26
N ILE A 165 -16.31 -5.47 11.24
CA ILE A 165 -15.09 -6.24 11.00
C ILE A 165 -13.91 -5.37 10.71
N ASN A 166 -14.05 -4.50 9.69
CA ASN A 166 -12.97 -3.61 9.28
C ASN A 166 -12.58 -2.67 10.43
N LYS A 167 -13.58 -2.27 11.26
CA LYS A 167 -13.34 -1.48 12.46
C LYS A 167 -12.51 -2.26 13.49
N SER A 168 -12.90 -3.50 13.78
CA SER A 168 -12.16 -4.38 14.69
C SER A 168 -10.72 -4.62 14.21
N ASN A 169 -10.55 -4.89 12.91
CA ASN A 169 -9.24 -5.13 12.32
C ASN A 169 -8.35 -3.87 12.35
N GLU A 170 -8.92 -2.70 12.06
CA GLU A 170 -8.17 -1.44 12.11
C GLU A 170 -7.76 -1.07 13.54
N LEU A 171 -8.62 -1.33 14.54
CA LEU A 171 -8.27 -1.19 15.95
C LEU A 171 -7.13 -2.13 16.32
N ALA A 172 -7.20 -3.41 15.94
CA ALA A 172 -6.15 -4.39 16.21
C ALA A 172 -4.81 -3.97 15.58
N LYS A 173 -4.84 -3.52 14.33
CA LYS A 173 -3.66 -3.03 13.61
C LYS A 173 -3.02 -1.81 14.29
N LYS A 174 -3.84 -0.84 14.67
CA LYS A 174 -3.34 0.35 15.39
C LYS A 174 -2.77 0.01 16.76
N MET A 175 -3.36 -0.96 17.46
CA MET A 175 -2.82 -1.43 18.73
C MET A 175 -1.46 -2.09 18.56
N GLN A 176 -1.31 -2.98 17.58
CA GLN A 176 -0.02 -3.60 17.25
C GLN A 176 1.03 -2.55 16.89
N ALA A 177 0.68 -1.56 16.06
CA ALA A 177 1.57 -0.46 15.73
C ALA A 177 2.02 0.32 16.97
N LYS A 178 1.09 0.64 17.89
CA LYS A 178 1.38 1.33 19.16
C LYS A 178 2.34 0.52 20.05
N ILE A 179 2.16 -0.80 20.15
CA ILE A 179 3.02 -1.66 20.96
C ILE A 179 4.49 -1.59 20.52
N ILE A 180 4.73 -1.43 19.22
CA ILE A 180 6.08 -1.43 18.64
C ILE A 180 6.60 -0.04 18.27
N GLU A 181 5.82 1.02 18.50
CA GLU A 181 6.14 2.39 18.09
C GLU A 181 7.46 2.87 18.70
N GLU A 182 7.68 2.58 19.97
CA GLU A 182 8.86 3.01 20.73
C GLU A 182 9.98 1.94 20.74
N VAL A 183 9.87 0.87 19.93
CA VAL A 183 10.88 -0.18 19.91
C VAL A 183 12.10 0.30 19.12
N GLU A 184 13.12 0.69 19.84
CA GLU A 184 14.43 1.04 19.33
C GLU A 184 15.43 -0.08 19.59
N ILE A 185 16.56 -0.07 18.87
CA ILE A 185 17.65 -1.04 19.03
C ILE A 185 19.00 -0.34 19.07
N THR A 186 19.83 -0.68 20.05
CA THR A 186 21.19 -0.15 20.16
C THR A 186 22.19 -0.95 19.32
N PRO A 187 23.36 -0.37 18.96
CA PRO A 187 24.40 -1.10 18.24
C PRO A 187 24.89 -2.37 18.98
N GLU A 188 24.91 -2.34 20.32
CA GLU A 188 25.29 -3.47 21.16
C GLU A 188 24.26 -4.61 21.05
N GLU A 189 22.98 -4.27 21.03
CA GLU A 189 21.89 -5.24 20.83
C GLU A 189 21.94 -5.86 19.43
N VAL A 190 22.24 -5.06 18.40
CA VAL A 190 22.44 -5.55 17.03
C VAL A 190 23.61 -6.53 16.97
N ARG A 191 24.73 -6.21 17.61
CA ARG A 191 25.87 -7.13 17.71
C ARG A 191 25.52 -8.39 18.46
N ALA A 192 24.86 -8.28 19.59
CA ALA A 192 24.45 -9.44 20.39
C ALA A 192 23.44 -10.34 19.63
N PHE A 193 22.59 -9.74 18.80
CA PHE A 193 21.72 -10.49 17.90
C PHE A 193 22.53 -11.27 16.86
N PHE A 194 23.49 -10.62 16.19
CA PHE A 194 24.29 -11.24 15.15
C PHE A 194 25.19 -12.35 15.69
N ASP A 195 25.81 -12.13 16.85
CA ASP A 195 26.72 -13.08 17.50
C ASP A 195 25.99 -14.36 18.00
N LYS A 196 24.67 -14.29 18.24
CA LYS A 196 23.83 -15.44 18.58
C LYS A 196 23.51 -16.34 17.40
N ILE A 197 23.64 -15.84 16.17
CA ILE A 197 23.36 -16.63 14.97
C ILE A 197 24.58 -17.52 14.70
N PRO A 198 24.44 -18.88 14.77
CA PRO A 198 25.49 -19.77 14.38
C PRO A 198 25.99 -19.46 12.98
N LYS A 199 27.28 -19.63 12.73
CA LYS A 199 27.89 -19.27 11.45
C LYS A 199 27.18 -19.94 10.27
N GLU A 200 26.77 -21.19 10.44
CA GLU A 200 26.09 -21.99 9.41
C GLU A 200 24.64 -21.56 9.17
N GLU A 201 24.06 -20.75 10.07
CA GLU A 201 22.69 -20.25 10.00
C GLU A 201 22.63 -18.76 9.66
N ARG A 202 23.78 -18.12 9.45
CA ARG A 202 23.82 -16.71 9.05
C ARG A 202 23.12 -16.49 7.71
N PRO A 203 22.34 -15.43 7.58
CA PRO A 203 21.67 -15.15 6.33
C PRO A 203 22.67 -14.91 5.20
N THR A 204 22.35 -15.40 4.02
CA THR A 204 23.06 -15.07 2.79
C THR A 204 22.33 -13.92 2.13
N PHE A 205 23.03 -12.82 1.89
CA PHE A 205 22.50 -11.71 1.10
C PHE A 205 22.78 -11.93 -0.39
N GLY A 206 21.79 -11.69 -1.23
CA GLY A 206 21.90 -11.83 -2.68
C GLY A 206 22.84 -10.77 -3.29
N THR A 207 23.10 -10.92 -4.58
CA THR A 207 23.87 -9.90 -5.33
C THR A 207 23.12 -8.58 -5.33
N GLU A 208 23.85 -7.51 -5.03
CA GLU A 208 23.36 -6.13 -5.04
C GLU A 208 24.14 -5.28 -6.03
N LEU A 209 23.42 -4.37 -6.67
CA LEU A 209 23.98 -3.45 -7.64
C LEU A 209 23.74 -2.01 -7.17
N LYS A 210 24.72 -1.13 -7.40
CA LYS A 210 24.50 0.30 -7.44
C LYS A 210 24.42 0.73 -8.90
N VAL A 211 23.39 1.48 -9.21
CA VAL A 211 23.12 1.91 -10.59
C VAL A 211 23.04 3.42 -10.65
N ALA A 212 23.69 3.99 -11.67
CA ALA A 212 23.58 5.41 -11.97
C ALA A 212 22.93 5.62 -13.33
N GLN A 213 22.26 6.76 -13.51
CA GLN A 213 21.64 7.16 -14.77
C GLN A 213 21.96 8.59 -15.16
N ILE A 214 21.98 8.85 -16.46
CA ILE A 214 21.96 10.18 -17.03
C ILE A 214 20.76 10.26 -17.97
N VAL A 215 19.91 11.24 -17.76
CA VAL A 215 18.67 11.42 -18.51
C VAL A 215 18.78 12.65 -19.41
N ALA A 216 18.33 12.54 -20.65
CA ALA A 216 18.15 13.65 -21.56
C ALA A 216 16.69 13.72 -22.02
N GLU A 217 16.05 14.83 -21.75
CA GLU A 217 14.68 15.12 -22.16
C GLU A 217 14.65 16.00 -23.40
N PRO A 218 13.79 15.67 -24.39
CA PRO A 218 13.55 16.56 -25.51
C PRO A 218 12.93 17.87 -25.02
N LYS A 219 13.49 19.00 -25.42
CA LYS A 219 13.00 20.31 -24.97
C LYS A 219 11.89 20.81 -25.88
N VAL A 220 10.83 21.30 -25.25
CA VAL A 220 9.77 22.03 -25.94
C VAL A 220 10.30 23.41 -26.32
N THR A 221 10.01 23.87 -27.55
CA THR A 221 10.41 25.22 -27.98
C THR A 221 9.53 26.28 -27.31
N GLU A 222 10.05 27.48 -27.13
CA GLU A 222 9.30 28.58 -26.53
C GLU A 222 8.10 28.98 -27.42
N GLU A 223 8.24 28.88 -28.75
CA GLU A 223 7.12 29.15 -29.68
C GLU A 223 5.94 28.16 -29.42
N GLU A 224 6.24 26.87 -29.14
CA GLU A 224 5.20 25.90 -28.87
C GLU A 224 4.54 26.12 -27.50
N LYS A 225 5.32 26.53 -26.51
CA LYS A 225 4.76 26.93 -25.20
C LYS A 225 3.83 28.14 -25.34
N GLU A 226 4.28 29.16 -26.04
CA GLU A 226 3.49 30.37 -26.32
C GLU A 226 2.22 30.04 -27.09
N ARG A 227 2.30 29.15 -28.08
CA ARG A 227 1.14 28.67 -28.84
C ARG A 227 0.07 28.05 -27.93
N VAL A 228 0.50 27.19 -27.00
CA VAL A 228 -0.39 26.54 -26.04
C VAL A 228 -0.98 27.54 -25.07
N ILE A 229 -0.16 28.43 -24.51
CA ILE A 229 -0.61 29.50 -23.61
C ILE A 229 -1.64 30.42 -24.31
N ASN A 230 -1.34 30.85 -25.52
CA ASN A 230 -2.24 31.69 -26.28
C ASN A 230 -3.57 31.00 -26.59
N ARG A 231 -3.53 29.69 -26.90
CA ARG A 231 -4.72 28.88 -27.11
C ARG A 231 -5.61 28.80 -25.86
N LEU A 232 -5.01 28.68 -24.68
CA LEU A 232 -5.77 28.70 -23.41
C LEU A 232 -6.34 30.08 -23.10
N LYS A 233 -5.60 31.16 -23.43
CA LYS A 233 -6.11 32.54 -23.33
C LYS A 233 -7.31 32.80 -24.27
N GLU A 234 -7.23 32.28 -25.49
CA GLU A 234 -8.39 32.32 -26.43
C GLU A 234 -9.60 31.58 -25.87
N PHE A 235 -9.40 30.40 -25.25
CA PHE A 235 -10.51 29.68 -24.60
C PHE A 235 -11.13 30.50 -23.47
N LYS A 236 -10.29 31.10 -22.62
CA LYS A 236 -10.75 31.97 -21.53
C LYS A 236 -11.54 33.18 -22.05
N ALA A 237 -10.99 33.87 -23.05
CA ALA A 237 -11.66 35.01 -23.65
C ALA A 237 -13.03 34.64 -24.26
N ASP A 238 -13.09 33.54 -25.01
CA ASP A 238 -14.32 33.05 -25.62
C ASP A 238 -15.39 32.65 -24.58
N ILE A 239 -14.96 32.13 -23.43
CA ILE A 239 -15.90 31.81 -22.33
C ILE A 239 -16.44 33.11 -21.69
N ILE A 240 -15.55 34.06 -21.41
CA ILE A 240 -15.93 35.30 -20.71
C ILE A 240 -16.71 36.24 -21.61
N GLU A 241 -16.27 36.45 -22.86
CA GLU A 241 -16.81 37.45 -23.76
C GLU A 241 -17.98 36.94 -24.59
N ASN A 242 -17.94 35.69 -25.05
CA ASN A 242 -18.92 35.10 -25.95
C ASN A 242 -19.85 34.10 -25.25
N GLY A 243 -19.70 33.87 -23.95
CA GLY A 243 -20.55 32.95 -23.18
C GLY A 243 -20.36 31.46 -23.54
N ALA A 244 -19.23 31.10 -24.15
CA ALA A 244 -18.94 29.69 -24.47
C ALA A 244 -18.86 28.83 -23.19
N SER A 245 -19.32 27.61 -23.27
CA SER A 245 -19.27 26.70 -22.11
C SER A 245 -17.86 26.18 -21.84
N PHE A 246 -17.33 26.43 -20.64
CA PHE A 246 -16.05 25.88 -20.19
C PHE A 246 -16.03 24.35 -20.33
N ARG A 247 -17.09 23.69 -19.90
CA ARG A 247 -17.21 22.23 -19.94
C ARG A 247 -17.21 21.67 -21.34
N SER A 248 -17.88 22.35 -22.29
CA SER A 248 -17.86 21.93 -23.69
C SER A 248 -16.46 22.07 -24.28
N LYS A 249 -15.72 23.14 -23.94
CA LYS A 249 -14.32 23.28 -24.35
C LYS A 249 -13.42 22.22 -23.70
N ALA A 250 -13.64 21.87 -22.42
CA ALA A 250 -12.90 20.81 -21.77
C ALA A 250 -13.11 19.46 -22.45
N ILE A 251 -14.36 19.12 -22.79
CA ILE A 251 -14.69 17.88 -23.53
C ILE A 251 -14.00 17.82 -24.90
N LEU A 252 -13.95 18.94 -25.61
CA LEU A 252 -13.48 18.99 -27.00
C LEU A 252 -11.95 19.10 -27.10
N TYR A 253 -11.31 19.77 -26.15
CA TYR A 253 -9.92 20.21 -26.30
C TYR A 253 -8.99 19.80 -25.16
N SER A 254 -9.50 19.44 -23.98
CA SER A 254 -8.64 19.05 -22.86
C SER A 254 -7.94 17.73 -23.15
N GLU A 255 -6.65 17.70 -22.92
CA GLU A 255 -5.80 16.51 -23.04
C GLU A 255 -5.68 15.74 -21.72
N ASP A 256 -6.45 16.10 -20.66
CA ASP A 256 -6.54 15.33 -19.43
C ASP A 256 -7.43 14.09 -19.58
N PRO A 257 -6.86 12.85 -19.62
CA PRO A 257 -7.64 11.65 -19.81
C PRO A 257 -8.60 11.35 -18.64
N GLY A 258 -8.30 11.89 -17.44
CA GLY A 258 -9.09 11.63 -16.22
C GLY A 258 -10.39 12.42 -16.15
N SER A 259 -10.44 13.62 -16.74
CA SER A 259 -11.59 14.52 -16.58
C SER A 259 -12.15 15.11 -17.88
N ALA A 260 -11.44 15.06 -18.99
CA ALA A 260 -11.88 15.66 -20.25
C ALA A 260 -13.31 15.23 -20.64
N SER A 261 -13.58 13.93 -20.66
CA SER A 261 -14.91 13.36 -20.98
C SER A 261 -16.03 13.80 -20.03
N LYS A 262 -15.67 14.25 -18.82
CA LYS A 262 -16.58 14.75 -17.78
C LYS A 262 -16.62 16.28 -17.72
N GLY A 263 -16.10 16.97 -18.75
CA GLY A 263 -16.04 18.42 -18.80
C GLY A 263 -15.00 19.05 -17.86
N GLY A 264 -13.89 18.35 -17.61
CA GLY A 264 -12.76 18.81 -16.81
C GLY A 264 -12.98 18.83 -15.31
N LYS A 265 -14.04 18.16 -14.78
CA LYS A 265 -14.47 18.30 -13.39
C LYS A 265 -13.60 17.56 -12.38
N TYR A 266 -13.30 18.27 -11.27
CA TYR A 266 -12.75 17.72 -10.04
C TYR A 266 -13.37 18.37 -8.80
N THR A 267 -13.44 17.62 -7.70
CA THR A 267 -13.69 18.16 -6.37
C THR A 267 -12.41 18.07 -5.56
N LEU A 268 -11.88 19.20 -5.12
CA LEU A 268 -10.66 19.31 -4.35
C LEU A 268 -10.97 19.56 -2.88
N ASN A 269 -10.20 18.97 -1.97
CA ASN A 269 -10.31 19.23 -0.54
C ASN A 269 -9.02 19.87 -0.03
N ARG A 270 -9.11 21.04 0.65
CA ARG A 270 -7.95 21.77 1.19
C ARG A 270 -7.16 20.99 2.21
N LYS A 271 -7.82 20.16 3.03
CA LYS A 271 -7.18 19.37 4.08
C LYS A 271 -6.50 18.09 3.55
N GLN A 272 -6.97 17.58 2.42
CA GLN A 272 -6.45 16.36 1.78
C GLN A 272 -6.23 16.60 0.28
N PRO A 273 -5.27 17.42 -0.08
CA PRO A 273 -5.04 17.79 -1.47
C PRO A 273 -4.38 16.64 -2.23
N ARG A 274 -5.02 16.15 -3.30
CA ARG A 274 -4.54 15.06 -4.15
C ARG A 274 -3.89 15.51 -5.46
N MET A 275 -3.94 16.80 -5.78
CA MET A 275 -3.37 17.38 -7.00
C MET A 275 -1.96 17.92 -6.76
N VAL A 276 -1.18 18.13 -7.82
CA VAL A 276 0.13 18.76 -7.75
C VAL A 276 0.06 20.16 -7.16
N LYS A 277 1.14 20.62 -6.58
CA LYS A 277 1.20 21.85 -5.78
C LYS A 277 0.72 23.07 -6.57
N GLU A 278 1.19 23.23 -7.78
CA GLU A 278 0.89 24.36 -8.68
C GLU A 278 -0.61 24.42 -8.98
N PHE A 279 -1.22 23.29 -9.31
CA PHE A 279 -2.68 23.19 -9.55
C PHE A 279 -3.48 23.60 -8.31
N ARG A 280 -3.11 23.10 -7.14
CA ARG A 280 -3.78 23.43 -5.87
C ARG A 280 -3.68 24.92 -5.51
N GLN A 281 -2.48 25.50 -5.70
CA GLN A 281 -2.26 26.91 -5.41
C GLN A 281 -3.22 27.80 -6.24
N VAL A 282 -3.32 27.53 -7.53
CA VAL A 282 -4.24 28.26 -8.41
C VAL A 282 -5.69 27.96 -8.05
N ALA A 283 -6.10 26.70 -7.96
CA ALA A 283 -7.50 26.33 -7.69
C ALA A 283 -8.04 26.94 -6.40
N PHE A 284 -7.22 26.96 -5.33
CA PHE A 284 -7.64 27.50 -4.03
C PHE A 284 -7.53 29.04 -3.91
N SER A 285 -6.98 29.72 -4.91
CA SER A 285 -6.95 31.19 -4.97
C SER A 285 -8.17 31.78 -5.69
N LEU A 286 -8.90 30.97 -6.46
CA LEU A 286 -10.05 31.42 -7.26
C LEU A 286 -11.30 31.63 -6.39
N GLN A 287 -12.13 32.59 -6.82
CA GLN A 287 -13.51 32.81 -6.35
C GLN A 287 -14.49 31.97 -7.18
N GLU A 288 -15.73 31.81 -6.67
CA GLU A 288 -16.77 31.13 -7.44
C GLU A 288 -17.04 31.85 -8.77
N GLY A 289 -17.05 31.10 -9.86
CA GLY A 289 -17.22 31.61 -11.24
C GLY A 289 -15.94 32.12 -11.89
N GLU A 290 -14.87 32.31 -11.17
CA GLU A 290 -13.60 32.82 -11.69
C GLU A 290 -12.85 31.79 -12.53
N ILE A 291 -12.17 32.28 -13.61
CA ILE A 291 -11.30 31.46 -14.47
C ILE A 291 -9.85 31.95 -14.31
N SER A 292 -8.94 31.06 -14.03
CA SER A 292 -7.51 31.35 -13.87
C SER A 292 -6.86 31.88 -15.15
N GLU A 293 -5.72 32.53 -15.01
CA GLU A 293 -4.76 32.63 -16.11
C GLU A 293 -4.14 31.26 -16.43
N PRO A 294 -3.60 31.05 -17.64
CA PRO A 294 -2.81 29.86 -17.94
C PRO A 294 -1.62 29.73 -17.00
N PHE A 295 -1.43 28.54 -16.44
CA PHE A 295 -0.30 28.22 -15.56
C PHE A 295 0.27 26.83 -15.89
N GLU A 296 1.54 26.61 -15.56
CA GLU A 296 2.29 25.39 -15.88
C GLU A 296 2.28 24.39 -14.72
N THR A 297 2.23 23.11 -15.06
CA THR A 297 2.52 21.98 -14.18
C THR A 297 3.39 20.96 -14.94
N GLU A 298 3.83 19.89 -14.30
CA GLU A 298 4.53 18.79 -14.96
C GLU A 298 3.76 18.17 -16.14
N PHE A 299 2.41 18.26 -16.14
CA PHE A 299 1.54 17.71 -17.17
C PHE A 299 1.37 18.63 -18.39
N GLY A 300 1.62 19.92 -18.24
CA GLY A 300 1.42 20.92 -19.28
C GLY A 300 0.84 22.23 -18.74
N TYR A 301 0.12 22.94 -19.58
CA TYR A 301 -0.52 24.22 -19.25
C TYR A 301 -2.00 24.06 -18.98
N HIS A 302 -2.48 24.71 -17.94
CA HIS A 302 -3.87 24.60 -17.47
C HIS A 302 -4.53 25.95 -17.40
N ILE A 303 -5.88 25.96 -17.54
CA ILE A 303 -6.77 26.95 -16.97
C ILE A 303 -7.81 26.25 -16.10
N ILE A 304 -8.20 26.86 -14.99
CA ILE A 304 -9.20 26.33 -14.04
C ILE A 304 -10.35 27.30 -13.93
N GLN A 305 -11.57 26.80 -13.95
CA GLN A 305 -12.76 27.51 -13.51
C GLN A 305 -13.21 26.98 -12.15
N CYS A 306 -13.44 27.86 -11.18
CA CYS A 306 -14.02 27.49 -9.89
C CYS A 306 -15.55 27.50 -10.04
N ASP A 307 -16.18 26.33 -10.01
CA ASP A 307 -17.66 26.24 -10.12
C ASP A 307 -18.33 26.57 -8.79
N LYS A 308 -17.82 26.02 -7.65
CA LYS A 308 -18.45 26.20 -6.34
C LYS A 308 -17.48 25.95 -5.20
N ILE A 309 -17.63 26.71 -4.10
CA ILE A 309 -16.87 26.55 -2.87
C ILE A 309 -17.79 26.09 -1.74
N ARG A 310 -17.50 24.96 -1.11
CA ARG A 310 -18.23 24.38 0.02
C ARG A 310 -17.30 24.18 1.20
N GLY A 311 -17.04 25.24 1.94
CA GLY A 311 -16.12 25.21 3.08
C GLY A 311 -14.69 24.81 2.69
N GLN A 312 -14.31 23.58 2.89
CA GLN A 312 -12.98 23.05 2.51
C GLN A 312 -12.96 22.40 1.12
N GLU A 313 -14.11 22.23 0.49
CA GLU A 313 -14.25 21.60 -0.81
C GLU A 313 -14.45 22.64 -1.92
N TYR A 314 -13.71 22.46 -3.01
CA TYR A 314 -13.75 23.27 -4.22
C TYR A 314 -14.16 22.40 -5.40
N ASP A 315 -15.33 22.64 -5.97
CA ASP A 315 -15.71 22.07 -7.25
C ASP A 315 -15.10 22.92 -8.35
N VAL A 316 -14.26 22.33 -9.17
CA VAL A 316 -13.56 23.01 -10.25
C VAL A 316 -13.71 22.25 -11.56
N ALA A 317 -13.57 22.95 -12.66
CA ALA A 317 -13.33 22.38 -13.97
C ALA A 317 -12.00 22.88 -14.50
N HIS A 318 -11.25 22.05 -15.24
CA HIS A 318 -10.01 22.48 -15.86
C HIS A 318 -9.88 22.04 -17.32
N ILE A 319 -9.03 22.74 -18.05
CA ILE A 319 -8.57 22.37 -19.38
C ILE A 319 -7.06 22.25 -19.32
N LEU A 320 -6.56 21.11 -19.73
CA LEU A 320 -5.13 20.83 -19.88
C LEU A 320 -4.75 20.81 -21.37
N LEU A 321 -3.72 21.53 -21.74
CA LEU A 321 -3.04 21.38 -23.03
C LEU A 321 -1.55 21.11 -22.79
N SER A 322 -1.00 20.10 -23.44
CA SER A 322 0.42 19.76 -23.37
C SER A 322 1.14 20.26 -24.62
N PRO A 323 2.22 21.06 -24.47
CA PRO A 323 3.01 21.45 -25.61
C PRO A 323 3.69 20.23 -26.25
N LYS A 324 3.64 20.16 -27.58
CA LYS A 324 4.15 19.01 -28.32
C LYS A 324 5.66 19.12 -28.55
N VAL A 325 6.33 18.02 -28.33
CA VAL A 325 7.75 17.91 -28.63
C VAL A 325 7.93 17.63 -30.13
N SER A 326 8.79 18.39 -30.81
CA SER A 326 9.06 18.16 -32.22
C SER A 326 9.96 16.92 -32.41
N SER A 327 9.93 16.32 -33.62
CA SER A 327 10.79 15.20 -33.99
C SER A 327 12.27 15.58 -33.94
N GLU A 328 12.56 16.82 -34.25
CA GLU A 328 13.91 17.41 -34.19
C GLU A 328 14.42 17.47 -32.75
N ALA A 329 13.59 17.95 -31.80
CA ALA A 329 13.96 18.01 -30.38
C ALA A 329 14.18 16.60 -29.78
N VAL A 330 13.37 15.60 -30.21
CA VAL A 330 13.57 14.19 -29.83
C VAL A 330 14.94 13.69 -30.36
N LYS A 331 15.28 13.99 -31.61
CA LYS A 331 16.57 13.60 -32.21
C LYS A 331 17.73 14.29 -31.51
N GLU A 332 17.64 15.59 -31.25
CA GLU A 332 18.67 16.38 -30.57
C GLU A 332 18.95 15.87 -29.15
N ALA A 333 17.90 15.52 -28.37
CA ALA A 333 18.08 14.95 -27.05
C ALA A 333 18.82 13.61 -27.08
N LYS A 334 18.48 12.74 -28.03
CA LYS A 334 19.20 11.48 -28.25
C LYS A 334 20.65 11.70 -28.60
N GLU A 335 20.94 12.54 -29.59
CA GLU A 335 22.30 12.85 -30.05
C GLU A 335 23.14 13.51 -28.95
N ARG A 336 22.54 14.39 -28.15
CA ARG A 336 23.17 14.98 -26.96
C ARG A 336 23.65 13.90 -26.00
N LEU A 337 22.79 12.93 -25.69
CA LEU A 337 23.13 11.86 -24.77
C LEU A 337 24.14 10.87 -25.37
N GLU A 338 24.10 10.61 -26.68
CA GLU A 338 25.09 9.81 -27.38
C GLU A 338 26.48 10.44 -27.26
N LYS A 339 26.59 11.75 -27.44
CA LYS A 339 27.86 12.48 -27.25
C LYS A 339 28.39 12.42 -25.83
N VAL A 340 27.49 12.54 -24.84
CA VAL A 340 27.84 12.38 -23.42
C VAL A 340 28.38 10.97 -23.17
N ARG A 341 27.67 9.94 -23.66
CA ARG A 341 28.10 8.55 -23.57
C ARG A 341 29.49 8.34 -24.20
N GLU A 342 29.76 8.89 -25.38
CA GLU A 342 31.07 8.77 -26.04
C GLU A 342 32.21 9.36 -25.21
N ARG A 343 32.00 10.54 -24.60
CA ARG A 343 32.97 11.18 -23.70
C ARG A 343 33.28 10.30 -22.50
N ILE A 344 32.26 9.66 -21.91
CA ILE A 344 32.43 8.76 -20.77
C ILE A 344 33.22 7.52 -21.21
N VAL A 345 32.82 6.86 -22.30
CA VAL A 345 33.47 5.63 -22.80
C VAL A 345 34.94 5.90 -23.20
N LYS A 346 35.25 7.08 -23.69
CA LYS A 346 36.64 7.50 -23.98
C LYS A 346 37.44 7.89 -22.74
N GLY A 347 36.81 7.94 -21.56
CA GLY A 347 37.46 8.36 -20.32
C GLY A 347 37.75 9.87 -20.21
N GLU A 348 37.11 10.70 -21.06
CA GLU A 348 37.27 12.16 -21.05
C GLU A 348 36.60 12.81 -19.85
N ILE A 349 35.56 12.16 -19.30
CA ILE A 349 34.79 12.60 -18.14
C ILE A 349 34.30 11.39 -17.35
N SER A 350 34.20 11.51 -16.02
CA SER A 350 33.56 10.46 -15.20
C SER A 350 32.05 10.45 -15.42
N PHE A 351 31.42 9.29 -15.19
CA PHE A 351 29.93 9.20 -15.28
C PHE A 351 29.25 10.18 -14.31
N ALA A 352 29.77 10.29 -13.10
CA ALA A 352 29.23 11.18 -12.06
C ALA A 352 29.33 12.66 -12.47
N ASP A 353 30.45 13.09 -13.06
CA ASP A 353 30.61 14.48 -13.51
C ASP A 353 29.76 14.75 -14.75
N ALA A 354 29.66 13.77 -15.66
CA ALA A 354 28.77 13.85 -16.82
C ALA A 354 27.30 13.97 -16.38
N ALA A 355 26.87 13.23 -15.32
CA ALA A 355 25.54 13.36 -14.77
C ALA A 355 25.29 14.78 -14.24
N ARG A 356 26.23 15.34 -13.47
CA ARG A 356 26.12 16.71 -12.95
C ARG A 356 26.11 17.76 -14.07
N GLU A 357 26.87 17.56 -15.12
CA GLU A 357 26.95 18.49 -16.28
C GLU A 357 25.68 18.41 -17.14
N ALA A 358 25.27 17.21 -17.55
CA ALA A 358 24.37 16.98 -18.66
C ALA A 358 23.02 16.32 -18.37
N SER A 359 22.82 15.76 -17.19
CA SER A 359 21.50 15.15 -16.87
C SER A 359 20.42 16.20 -16.69
N ASP A 360 19.26 15.96 -17.30
CA ASP A 360 18.06 16.78 -17.10
C ASP A 360 17.27 16.34 -15.85
N GLU A 361 17.52 15.14 -15.30
CA GLU A 361 16.86 14.65 -14.10
C GLU A 361 17.44 15.29 -12.83
N LYS A 362 16.60 16.04 -12.13
CA LYS A 362 17.02 16.85 -10.98
C LYS A 362 17.33 16.02 -9.74
N GLU A 363 16.66 14.88 -9.58
CA GLU A 363 16.71 14.06 -8.37
C GLU A 363 18.07 13.38 -8.19
N THR A 364 18.64 12.85 -9.25
CA THR A 364 19.91 12.10 -9.23
C THR A 364 21.10 12.89 -9.73
N LYS A 365 20.88 13.97 -10.49
CA LYS A 365 21.93 14.77 -11.14
C LYS A 365 23.06 15.18 -10.19
N ASN A 366 22.72 15.75 -9.04
CA ASN A 366 23.70 16.27 -8.10
C ASN A 366 24.49 15.19 -7.37
N ASP A 367 23.92 13.99 -7.30
CA ASP A 367 24.52 12.79 -6.71
C ASP A 367 25.21 11.91 -7.74
N GLY A 368 25.69 12.50 -8.84
CA GLY A 368 26.40 11.78 -9.90
C GLY A 368 25.56 10.77 -10.65
N GLY A 369 24.24 10.96 -10.66
CA GLY A 369 23.29 10.08 -11.33
C GLY A 369 22.88 8.83 -10.52
N GLN A 370 23.34 8.67 -9.27
CA GLN A 370 23.03 7.49 -8.45
C GLN A 370 21.54 7.34 -8.20
N LEU A 371 21.00 6.16 -8.49
CA LEU A 371 19.62 5.80 -8.18
C LEU A 371 19.48 5.46 -6.70
N ILE A 372 18.39 5.91 -6.10
CA ILE A 372 18.01 5.55 -4.74
C ILE A 372 16.94 4.46 -4.79
N ASN A 373 17.15 3.38 -4.08
CA ASN A 373 16.17 2.31 -3.95
C ASN A 373 14.94 2.84 -3.18
N PRO A 374 13.74 2.86 -3.80
CA PRO A 374 12.56 3.44 -3.17
C PRO A 374 12.09 2.68 -1.93
N THR A 375 12.47 1.41 -1.79
CA THR A 375 12.07 0.55 -0.67
C THR A 375 13.01 0.70 0.52
N THR A 376 14.33 0.70 0.29
CA THR A 376 15.36 0.71 1.35
C THR A 376 15.91 2.11 1.63
N GLN A 377 15.66 3.07 0.72
CA GLN A 377 16.17 4.45 0.78
C GLN A 377 17.71 4.54 0.79
N ASP A 378 18.37 3.52 0.26
CA ASP A 378 19.82 3.46 0.00
C ASP A 378 20.11 3.30 -1.49
N TYR A 379 21.39 3.13 -1.87
CA TYR A 379 21.82 2.98 -3.26
C TYR A 379 21.89 1.52 -3.73
N ASN A 380 21.59 0.54 -2.86
CA ASN A 380 21.74 -0.87 -3.17
C ASN A 380 20.43 -1.46 -3.68
N PHE A 381 20.49 -2.10 -4.82
CA PHE A 381 19.37 -2.81 -5.43
C PHE A 381 19.67 -4.31 -5.40
N GLU A 382 18.96 -5.06 -4.58
CA GLU A 382 19.04 -6.52 -4.58
C GLU A 382 18.47 -7.07 -5.90
N LEU A 383 19.27 -7.86 -6.61
CA LEU A 383 18.97 -8.31 -7.97
C LEU A 383 17.63 -9.04 -8.08
N THR A 384 17.25 -9.78 -7.04
CA THR A 384 16.00 -10.57 -7.00
C THR A 384 14.76 -9.74 -6.67
N ARG A 385 14.95 -8.50 -6.21
CA ARG A 385 13.88 -7.55 -5.83
C ARG A 385 13.88 -6.27 -6.65
N MET A 386 14.78 -6.19 -7.61
CA MET A 386 14.88 -5.06 -8.52
C MET A 386 13.66 -4.99 -9.42
N ASP A 387 13.29 -3.77 -9.80
CA ASP A 387 12.26 -3.57 -10.84
C ASP A 387 12.64 -4.35 -12.11
N PRO A 388 11.71 -5.13 -12.69
CA PRO A 388 12.01 -5.98 -13.84
C PRO A 388 12.49 -5.22 -15.07
N GLU A 389 12.01 -3.99 -15.29
CA GLU A 389 12.42 -3.16 -16.44
C GLU A 389 13.85 -2.68 -16.24
N LEU A 390 14.18 -2.15 -15.06
CA LEU A 390 15.54 -1.75 -14.71
C LEU A 390 16.50 -2.95 -14.82
N TYR A 391 16.11 -4.11 -14.29
CA TYR A 391 16.89 -5.34 -14.40
C TYR A 391 17.19 -5.72 -15.85
N ALA A 392 16.17 -5.73 -16.70
CA ALA A 392 16.33 -6.07 -18.12
C ALA A 392 17.32 -5.12 -18.84
N GLN A 393 17.37 -3.85 -18.45
CA GLN A 393 18.24 -2.85 -19.04
C GLN A 393 19.71 -2.98 -18.61
N ILE A 394 19.99 -3.52 -17.41
CA ILE A 394 21.36 -3.56 -16.84
C ILE A 394 21.96 -4.97 -16.70
N GLN A 395 21.17 -6.05 -16.83
CA GLN A 395 21.60 -7.42 -16.56
C GLN A 395 22.86 -7.86 -17.33
N ASN A 396 23.08 -7.29 -18.49
CA ASN A 396 24.22 -7.62 -19.35
C ASN A 396 25.40 -6.64 -19.23
N LEU A 397 25.26 -5.58 -18.40
CA LEU A 397 26.32 -4.61 -18.19
C LEU A 397 27.36 -5.15 -17.21
N LYS A 398 28.62 -4.95 -17.55
CA LYS A 398 29.73 -5.14 -16.61
C LYS A 398 29.85 -3.93 -15.69
N ASP A 399 30.60 -4.10 -14.62
CA ASP A 399 30.86 -2.99 -13.70
C ASP A 399 31.59 -1.86 -14.43
N ASN A 400 31.10 -0.64 -14.24
CA ASN A 400 31.54 0.58 -14.94
C ASN A 400 31.29 0.59 -16.45
N GLU A 401 30.53 -0.36 -16.98
CA GLU A 401 30.10 -0.32 -18.38
C GLU A 401 28.85 0.58 -18.53
N VAL A 402 28.88 1.45 -19.54
CA VAL A 402 27.77 2.36 -19.85
C VAL A 402 26.87 1.73 -20.90
N SER A 403 25.59 1.67 -20.65
CA SER A 403 24.59 1.15 -21.59
C SER A 403 24.58 1.93 -22.91
N LEU A 404 23.93 1.37 -23.91
CA LEU A 404 23.48 2.15 -25.07
C LEU A 404 22.41 3.16 -24.61
N VAL A 405 22.12 4.14 -25.45
CA VAL A 405 21.04 5.10 -25.20
C VAL A 405 19.72 4.37 -25.30
N LEU A 406 18.96 4.36 -24.20
CA LEU A 406 17.64 3.78 -24.08
C LEU A 406 16.60 4.87 -24.25
N LYS A 407 15.51 4.57 -24.96
CA LYS A 407 14.34 5.44 -25.04
C LYS A 407 13.28 4.92 -24.08
N GLU A 408 12.72 5.80 -23.28
CA GLU A 408 11.57 5.54 -22.43
C GLU A 408 10.48 6.60 -22.65
N GLU A 409 9.31 6.32 -22.13
CA GLU A 409 8.23 7.29 -21.99
C GLU A 409 7.94 7.51 -20.52
N ASP A 410 7.81 8.79 -20.12
CA ASP A 410 7.45 9.13 -18.76
C ASP A 410 5.95 8.84 -18.52
N ARG A 411 5.48 9.08 -17.27
CA ARG A 411 4.07 8.88 -16.88
C ARG A 411 3.08 9.70 -17.70
N THR A 412 3.55 10.73 -18.40
CA THR A 412 2.75 11.60 -19.26
C THR A 412 2.81 11.21 -20.73
N GLY A 413 3.54 10.13 -21.07
CA GLY A 413 3.76 9.66 -22.43
C GLY A 413 4.81 10.49 -23.21
N LYS A 414 5.59 11.35 -22.53
CA LYS A 414 6.67 12.10 -23.15
C LYS A 414 7.93 11.23 -23.27
N ALA A 415 8.54 11.25 -24.44
CA ALA A 415 9.79 10.53 -24.68
C ALA A 415 10.92 11.12 -23.82
N LYS A 416 11.71 10.27 -23.18
CA LYS A 416 12.98 10.60 -22.55
C LYS A 416 14.06 9.59 -22.98
N PHE A 417 15.30 9.98 -22.91
CA PHE A 417 16.44 9.13 -23.20
C PHE A 417 17.29 8.98 -21.95
N LYS A 418 17.82 7.79 -21.72
CA LYS A 418 18.74 7.55 -20.61
C LYS A 418 19.89 6.64 -20.99
N ILE A 419 21.00 6.78 -20.30
CA ILE A 419 22.09 5.82 -20.23
C ILE A 419 22.24 5.39 -18.78
N LEU A 420 22.57 4.11 -18.60
CA LEU A 420 22.75 3.49 -17.30
C LEU A 420 24.17 2.99 -17.13
N MET A 421 24.65 2.95 -15.90
CA MET A 421 25.91 2.34 -15.54
C MET A 421 25.78 1.61 -14.21
N VAL A 422 26.29 0.38 -14.15
CA VAL A 422 26.49 -0.33 -12.88
C VAL A 422 27.76 0.22 -12.25
N THR A 423 27.61 1.02 -11.18
CA THR A 423 28.74 1.70 -10.53
C THR A 423 29.44 0.83 -9.50
N ASP A 424 28.74 -0.15 -8.94
CA ASP A 424 29.30 -1.08 -7.95
C ASP A 424 28.47 -2.38 -7.95
N ARG A 425 29.15 -3.50 -7.68
CA ARG A 425 28.53 -4.82 -7.56
C ARG A 425 29.03 -5.50 -6.30
N ILE A 426 28.12 -5.91 -5.48
CA ILE A 426 28.37 -6.75 -4.29
C ILE A 426 27.83 -8.13 -4.61
N ASP A 427 28.70 -9.10 -4.80
CA ASP A 427 28.27 -10.47 -5.06
C ASP A 427 27.56 -11.08 -3.86
N GLN A 428 26.79 -12.13 -4.14
CA GLN A 428 26.14 -12.91 -3.08
C GLN A 428 27.17 -13.36 -2.03
N HIS A 429 26.86 -13.14 -0.76
CA HIS A 429 27.77 -13.41 0.34
C HIS A 429 27.02 -13.75 1.64
N GLU A 430 27.72 -14.47 2.55
CA GLU A 430 27.27 -14.64 3.93
C GLU A 430 27.31 -13.28 4.66
N ALA A 431 26.33 -13.04 5.54
CA ALA A 431 26.22 -11.78 6.29
C ALA A 431 27.51 -11.44 7.02
N ASP A 432 28.04 -10.25 6.75
CA ASP A 432 29.16 -9.64 7.44
C ASP A 432 28.70 -8.45 8.27
N TYR A 433 29.05 -8.43 9.57
CA TYR A 433 28.54 -7.41 10.48
C TYR A 433 28.88 -5.97 10.08
N ALA A 434 30.10 -5.75 9.58
CA ALA A 434 30.55 -4.40 9.25
C ALA A 434 29.91 -3.89 7.95
N ARG A 435 29.87 -4.76 6.93
CA ARG A 435 29.33 -4.44 5.61
C ARG A 435 27.83 -4.37 5.62
N ASP A 436 27.15 -5.32 6.29
CA ASP A 436 25.71 -5.49 6.21
C ASP A 436 24.97 -4.96 7.45
N TYR A 437 25.61 -4.06 8.20
CA TYR A 437 25.09 -3.57 9.48
C TYR A 437 23.62 -3.10 9.42
N LEU A 438 23.22 -2.36 8.39
CA LEU A 438 21.84 -1.86 8.27
C LEU A 438 20.83 -3.00 8.07
N LYS A 439 21.17 -4.02 7.30
CA LYS A 439 20.33 -5.19 7.09
C LYS A 439 20.22 -6.02 8.37
N ILE A 440 21.36 -6.24 9.05
CA ILE A 440 21.42 -6.95 10.33
C ILE A 440 20.64 -6.17 11.39
N LYS A 441 20.77 -4.85 11.44
CA LYS A 441 19.98 -3.99 12.32
C LYS A 441 18.49 -4.15 12.06
N GLN A 442 18.05 -4.20 10.79
CA GLN A 442 16.65 -4.42 10.46
C GLN A 442 16.15 -5.77 10.95
N LEU A 443 16.91 -6.85 10.74
CA LEU A 443 16.57 -8.19 11.26
C LEU A 443 16.48 -8.21 12.80
N ALA A 444 17.42 -7.55 13.46
CA ALA A 444 17.46 -7.48 14.92
C ALA A 444 16.29 -6.68 15.50
N ILE A 445 15.92 -5.54 14.88
CA ILE A 445 14.78 -4.75 15.33
C ILE A 445 13.45 -5.49 15.07
N ASP A 446 13.33 -6.23 13.97
CA ASP A 446 12.15 -7.03 13.68
C ASP A 446 11.98 -8.17 14.69
N GLU A 447 13.08 -8.85 15.05
CA GLU A 447 13.05 -9.84 16.14
C GLU A 447 12.65 -9.21 17.48
N LYS A 448 13.19 -8.02 17.81
CA LYS A 448 12.85 -7.29 19.04
C LYS A 448 11.36 -6.89 19.05
N LYS A 449 10.82 -6.42 17.94
CA LYS A 449 9.40 -6.11 17.80
C LYS A 449 8.52 -7.33 18.03
N ILE A 450 8.86 -8.47 17.44
CA ILE A 450 8.12 -9.73 17.64
C ILE A 450 8.14 -10.14 19.11
N LYS A 451 9.29 -10.09 19.78
CA LYS A 451 9.40 -10.38 21.20
C LYS A 451 8.59 -9.41 22.07
N THR A 452 8.58 -8.14 21.72
CA THR A 452 7.79 -7.12 22.42
C THR A 452 6.30 -7.40 22.28
N ILE A 453 5.82 -7.73 21.09
CA ILE A 453 4.42 -8.11 20.84
C ILE A 453 4.06 -9.37 21.64
N ALA A 454 4.90 -10.40 21.59
CA ALA A 454 4.65 -11.66 22.31
C ALA A 454 4.55 -11.44 23.82
N LYS A 455 5.48 -10.66 24.39
CA LYS A 455 5.45 -10.31 25.83
C LYS A 455 4.20 -9.55 26.20
N TRP A 456 3.85 -8.52 25.43
CA TRP A 456 2.64 -7.73 25.64
C TRP A 456 1.40 -8.63 25.57
N GLN A 457 1.35 -9.53 24.59
CA GLN A 457 0.22 -10.46 24.42
C GLN A 457 0.05 -11.39 25.61
N GLU A 458 1.13 -11.96 26.13
CA GLU A 458 1.10 -12.83 27.33
C GLU A 458 0.58 -12.07 28.56
N GLU A 459 1.05 -10.84 28.78
CA GLU A 459 0.59 -9.97 29.86
C GLU A 459 -0.91 -9.67 29.72
N LYS A 460 -1.34 -9.29 28.53
CA LYS A 460 -2.74 -8.91 28.28
C LYS A 460 -3.72 -10.09 28.22
N ILE A 461 -3.27 -11.27 27.81
CA ILE A 461 -4.05 -12.50 27.98
C ILE A 461 -4.39 -12.70 29.46
N PHE A 462 -3.43 -12.51 30.36
CA PHE A 462 -3.66 -12.69 31.78
C PHE A 462 -4.66 -11.69 32.37
N GLU A 463 -4.59 -10.43 31.95
CA GLU A 463 -5.43 -9.32 32.41
C GLU A 463 -6.87 -9.36 31.84
N THR A 464 -7.08 -9.98 30.67
CA THR A 464 -8.37 -9.98 29.97
C THR A 464 -9.24 -11.15 30.38
N TYR A 465 -10.56 -10.94 30.49
CA TYR A 465 -11.50 -12.08 30.60
C TYR A 465 -11.50 -12.87 29.30
N ILE A 466 -11.06 -14.12 29.36
CA ILE A 466 -11.03 -15.02 28.21
C ILE A 466 -11.68 -16.35 28.59
N LYS A 467 -12.63 -16.79 27.75
CA LYS A 467 -13.28 -18.10 27.90
C LYS A 467 -13.31 -18.82 26.57
N VAL A 468 -12.56 -19.90 26.45
CA VAL A 468 -12.58 -20.79 25.28
C VAL A 468 -13.53 -21.93 25.53
N SER A 469 -14.38 -22.28 24.57
CA SER A 469 -15.44 -23.27 24.66
C SER A 469 -15.24 -24.41 23.65
N GLY A 470 -15.97 -25.51 23.85
CA GLY A 470 -16.06 -26.64 22.92
C GLY A 470 -14.74 -27.36 22.68
N SER A 471 -14.56 -27.86 21.46
CA SER A 471 -13.40 -28.62 20.99
C SER A 471 -12.11 -27.79 20.92
N PHE A 472 -12.24 -26.44 20.86
CA PHE A 472 -11.06 -25.55 20.79
C PHE A 472 -10.26 -25.49 22.10
N ARG A 473 -10.78 -26.04 23.19
CA ARG A 473 -10.00 -26.20 24.44
C ARG A 473 -8.88 -27.23 24.32
N ASP A 474 -8.95 -28.11 23.33
CA ASP A 474 -7.94 -29.14 23.07
C ASP A 474 -6.84 -28.65 22.11
N CYS A 475 -6.97 -27.43 21.55
CA CYS A 475 -5.99 -26.82 20.70
C CYS A 475 -4.68 -26.54 21.43
N LYS A 476 -3.57 -26.76 20.72
CA LYS A 476 -2.23 -26.36 21.18
C LYS A 476 -1.94 -24.97 20.63
N PHE A 477 -2.10 -23.98 21.49
CA PHE A 477 -1.82 -22.58 21.15
C PHE A 477 -0.37 -22.21 21.41
N SER A 478 0.13 -21.22 20.68
CA SER A 478 1.44 -20.59 20.93
C SER A 478 1.45 -19.77 22.23
N SER A 479 0.31 -19.26 22.66
CA SER A 479 0.14 -18.44 23.87
C SER A 479 -0.85 -19.08 24.84
N ASN A 480 -0.83 -18.68 26.11
CA ASN A 480 -1.61 -19.33 27.19
C ASN A 480 -3.09 -18.87 27.22
N TRP A 481 -3.83 -19.04 26.11
CA TRP A 481 -5.26 -18.67 26.01
C TRP A 481 -6.18 -19.39 27.00
N LEU A 482 -5.78 -20.56 27.48
CA LEU A 482 -6.57 -21.35 28.41
C LEU A 482 -6.29 -21.00 29.88
N LYS A 483 -5.32 -20.12 30.16
CA LYS A 483 -4.91 -19.69 31.52
C LYS A 483 -4.66 -20.88 32.45
N LYS A 484 -3.92 -21.89 31.94
CA LYS A 484 -3.51 -23.07 32.70
C LYS A 484 -2.29 -22.78 33.55
#